data_0b0ed4389f0c1b34d82a712702259dd0
#
_entry.id   0b0ed4389f0c1b34d82a712702259dd0
#
_cell.length_a   1.000
_cell.length_b   1.000
_cell.length_c   1.000
_cell.angle_alpha   90.00
_cell.angle_beta   90.00
_cell.angle_gamma   90.00
#
_symmetry.space_group_name_H-M   'P 1'
#
loop_
_entity.id
_entity.type
_entity.pdbx_description
1 polymer ?
#
loop_
_entity_poly.entity_id
_entity_poly.type
_entity_poly.pdbx_seq_one_letter_code
_entity_poly.pdbx_strand_id
1 'polypeptide(L)'
;FAFTKPKPMLIYYNTRGGMGGPMTPSHYMRKFHEDTTDDKAAVEAEIKERGYDSWERYYVDYKSWWYMDPNKPVLSPWLAKGELSSELFIMERNPYFFAVDPEGKQLPYIDTVSHRLFESDEVLNLWLTNGEIDMQARHLSLANLALYKSGEEKGGYSTRLAIHASHIAMQINHSCKNPQLYELFNDLKVRQAMSSAINREEVNELIFNGMLKPRQYSPLPMSPQYYEKAEKSWIEYDPDLA
;
A
#
# COMPACT_ATOMS: atom_id res chain seq x y z
N PHE A 1 -26.64 -4.78 5.90
CA PHE A 1 -25.95 -6.04 6.15
C PHE A 1 -26.61 -6.76 7.33
N ALA A 2 -26.85 -8.05 7.20
CA ALA A 2 -27.32 -8.93 8.28
C ALA A 2 -26.23 -9.96 8.59
N PHE A 3 -25.94 -10.15 9.87
CA PHE A 3 -24.91 -11.08 10.32
C PHE A 3 -25.50 -12.11 11.29
N THR A 4 -25.05 -13.33 11.25
CA THR A 4 -25.46 -14.40 12.19
C THR A 4 -24.87 -14.22 13.60
N LYS A 5 -23.82 -13.38 13.73
CA LYS A 5 -23.18 -13.03 15.01
C LYS A 5 -22.82 -11.54 15.01
N PRO A 6 -22.75 -10.89 16.20
CA PRO A 6 -22.30 -9.51 16.30
C PRO A 6 -20.95 -9.27 15.64
N LYS A 7 -20.81 -8.15 14.90
CA LYS A 7 -19.59 -7.69 14.23
C LYS A 7 -19.19 -6.30 14.73
N PRO A 8 -18.75 -6.17 16.01
CA PRO A 8 -18.52 -4.85 16.63
C PRO A 8 -17.45 -4.01 15.89
N MET A 9 -16.51 -4.66 15.22
CA MET A 9 -15.44 -3.98 14.46
C MET A 9 -15.83 -3.62 13.02
N LEU A 10 -17.07 -3.90 12.58
CA LEU A 10 -17.49 -3.67 11.19
C LEU A 10 -17.26 -2.21 10.75
N ILE A 11 -17.72 -1.25 11.54
CA ILE A 11 -17.58 0.18 11.23
C ILE A 11 -16.10 0.55 11.19
N TYR A 12 -15.31 0.11 12.17
CA TYR A 12 -13.89 0.37 12.22
C TYR A 12 -13.13 -0.15 10.98
N TYR A 13 -13.39 -1.39 10.56
CA TYR A 13 -12.78 -1.95 9.35
C TYR A 13 -13.19 -1.20 8.10
N ASN A 14 -14.44 -0.79 8.01
CA ASN A 14 -14.93 -0.04 6.86
C ASN A 14 -14.36 1.39 6.79
N THR A 15 -14.18 2.06 7.91
CA THR A 15 -13.56 3.41 7.95
C THR A 15 -12.07 3.41 7.62
N ARG A 16 -11.37 2.28 7.80
CA ARG A 16 -9.94 2.13 7.48
C ARG A 16 -9.64 1.87 5.99
N GLY A 17 -10.54 2.15 5.10
CA GLY A 17 -10.36 1.93 3.66
C GLY A 17 -11.00 0.66 3.11
N GLY A 18 -11.71 -0.11 3.94
CA GLY A 18 -12.49 -1.28 3.51
C GLY A 18 -13.82 -0.96 2.86
N MET A 19 -14.19 0.32 2.75
CA MET A 19 -15.47 0.76 2.18
C MET A 19 -15.50 0.83 0.65
N GLY A 20 -14.38 0.56 -0.01
CA GLY A 20 -14.31 0.60 -1.47
C GLY A 20 -15.34 -0.31 -2.15
N GLY A 21 -15.57 -1.50 -1.61
CA GLY A 21 -16.56 -2.43 -2.13
C GLY A 21 -18.02 -1.95 -1.94
N PRO A 22 -18.47 -1.66 -0.69
CA PRO A 22 -19.87 -1.27 -0.43
C PRO A 22 -20.28 0.08 -1.02
N MET A 23 -19.34 0.99 -1.28
CA MET A 23 -19.60 2.34 -1.78
C MET A 23 -19.36 2.49 -3.29
N THR A 24 -19.36 1.42 -4.04
CA THR A 24 -19.29 1.48 -5.50
C THR A 24 -20.62 1.94 -6.12
N PRO A 25 -20.58 2.73 -7.22
CA PRO A 25 -21.79 3.24 -7.87
C PRO A 25 -22.54 2.10 -8.59
N SER A 26 -23.59 1.55 -7.98
CA SER A 26 -24.30 0.38 -8.49
C SER A 26 -24.87 0.60 -9.89
N HIS A 27 -25.35 1.81 -10.21
CA HIS A 27 -25.87 2.17 -11.56
C HIS A 27 -24.81 2.07 -12.65
N TYR A 28 -23.52 2.24 -12.30
CA TYR A 28 -22.40 2.07 -13.21
C TYR A 28 -21.91 0.61 -13.22
N MET A 29 -21.65 0.06 -12.03
CA MET A 29 -21.02 -1.24 -11.85
C MET A 29 -21.88 -2.41 -12.37
N ARG A 30 -23.23 -2.29 -12.32
CA ARG A 30 -24.15 -3.32 -12.83
C ARG A 30 -23.96 -3.63 -14.32
N LYS A 31 -23.44 -2.70 -15.11
CA LYS A 31 -23.16 -2.87 -16.54
C LYS A 31 -22.06 -3.89 -16.82
N PHE A 32 -21.21 -4.19 -15.84
CA PHE A 32 -20.03 -5.04 -15.99
C PHE A 32 -20.09 -6.33 -15.18
N HIS A 33 -21.15 -6.55 -14.42
CA HIS A 33 -21.33 -7.76 -13.63
C HIS A 33 -22.10 -8.81 -14.43
N GLU A 34 -21.63 -10.07 -14.43
CA GLU A 34 -22.18 -11.17 -15.21
C GLU A 34 -23.70 -11.35 -15.04
N ASP A 35 -24.19 -11.25 -13.78
CA ASP A 35 -25.61 -11.47 -13.48
C ASP A 35 -26.52 -10.26 -13.78
N THR A 36 -25.94 -9.06 -13.95
CA THR A 36 -26.75 -7.83 -14.03
C THR A 36 -26.50 -6.98 -15.26
N THR A 37 -25.54 -7.34 -16.11
CA THR A 37 -25.31 -6.66 -17.38
C THR A 37 -26.39 -6.97 -18.39
N ASP A 38 -26.82 -5.97 -19.13
CA ASP A 38 -27.75 -6.10 -20.26
C ASP A 38 -27.04 -6.53 -21.55
N ASP A 39 -25.71 -6.41 -21.62
CA ASP A 39 -24.89 -6.75 -22.80
C ASP A 39 -23.65 -7.60 -22.39
N LYS A 40 -23.88 -8.89 -22.25
CA LYS A 40 -22.83 -9.86 -21.92
C LYS A 40 -21.75 -9.93 -23.01
N ALA A 41 -22.13 -9.82 -24.28
CA ALA A 41 -21.19 -9.92 -25.37
C ALA A 41 -20.17 -8.76 -25.38
N ALA A 42 -20.64 -7.54 -25.09
CA ALA A 42 -19.73 -6.39 -24.96
C ALA A 42 -18.78 -6.53 -23.77
N VAL A 43 -19.25 -7.05 -22.63
CA VAL A 43 -18.42 -7.29 -21.45
C VAL A 43 -17.37 -8.37 -21.74
N GLU A 44 -17.75 -9.49 -22.37
CA GLU A 44 -16.82 -10.54 -22.78
C GLU A 44 -15.75 -10.04 -23.76
N ALA A 45 -16.14 -9.18 -24.72
CA ALA A 45 -15.22 -8.58 -25.67
C ALA A 45 -14.18 -7.67 -24.95
N GLU A 46 -14.63 -6.82 -24.01
CA GLU A 46 -13.73 -5.95 -23.23
C GLU A 46 -12.79 -6.76 -22.31
N ILE A 47 -13.28 -7.81 -21.66
CA ILE A 47 -12.48 -8.74 -20.85
C ILE A 47 -11.32 -9.31 -21.68
N LYS A 48 -11.64 -9.80 -22.88
CA LYS A 48 -10.67 -10.39 -23.80
C LYS A 48 -9.68 -9.35 -24.34
N GLU A 49 -10.15 -8.18 -24.73
CA GLU A 49 -9.32 -7.07 -25.22
C GLU A 49 -8.30 -6.63 -24.16
N ARG A 50 -8.71 -6.58 -22.90
CA ARG A 50 -7.86 -6.21 -21.77
C ARG A 50 -7.02 -7.34 -21.22
N GLY A 51 -7.14 -8.57 -21.75
CA GLY A 51 -6.34 -9.73 -21.37
C GLY A 51 -6.64 -10.30 -20.00
N TYR A 52 -7.86 -10.12 -19.49
CA TYR A 52 -8.27 -10.76 -18.23
C TYR A 52 -8.73 -12.20 -18.47
N ASP A 53 -8.40 -13.08 -17.51
CA ASP A 53 -8.73 -14.50 -17.56
C ASP A 53 -10.19 -14.79 -17.19
N SER A 54 -10.85 -13.88 -16.46
CA SER A 54 -12.25 -14.03 -16.03
C SER A 54 -12.92 -12.68 -15.81
N TRP A 55 -14.27 -12.70 -15.81
CA TRP A 55 -15.06 -11.50 -15.53
C TRP A 55 -14.88 -11.00 -14.08
N GLU A 56 -14.68 -11.88 -13.11
CA GLU A 56 -14.44 -11.50 -11.72
C GLU A 56 -13.14 -10.70 -11.58
N ARG A 57 -12.04 -11.17 -12.22
CA ARG A 57 -10.77 -10.46 -12.23
C ARG A 57 -10.91 -9.09 -12.88
N TYR A 58 -11.52 -9.03 -14.06
CA TYR A 58 -11.80 -7.78 -14.73
C TYR A 58 -12.64 -6.83 -13.86
N TYR A 59 -13.73 -7.33 -13.25
CA TYR A 59 -14.62 -6.55 -12.41
C TYR A 59 -13.90 -6.01 -11.16
N VAL A 60 -13.11 -6.83 -10.48
CA VAL A 60 -12.40 -6.44 -9.26
C VAL A 60 -11.18 -5.59 -9.57
N ASP A 61 -10.31 -6.02 -10.47
CA ASP A 61 -9.00 -5.41 -10.68
C ASP A 61 -9.08 -4.15 -11.55
N TYR A 62 -10.02 -4.07 -12.49
CA TYR A 62 -10.18 -2.91 -13.36
C TYR A 62 -11.37 -2.03 -12.96
N LYS A 63 -12.58 -2.56 -12.95
CA LYS A 63 -13.78 -1.75 -12.73
C LYS A 63 -13.97 -1.29 -11.29
N SER A 64 -13.55 -2.06 -10.29
CA SER A 64 -13.72 -1.67 -8.88
C SER A 64 -12.72 -0.61 -8.42
N TRP A 65 -11.50 -0.57 -8.97
CA TRP A 65 -10.52 0.43 -8.60
C TRP A 65 -10.86 1.80 -9.19
N TRP A 66 -10.82 2.84 -8.36
CA TRP A 66 -11.29 4.18 -8.72
C TRP A 66 -10.42 4.89 -9.75
N TYR A 67 -9.15 4.53 -9.87
CA TYR A 67 -8.18 5.16 -10.78
C TYR A 67 -7.83 4.31 -12.01
N MET A 68 -8.36 3.08 -12.13
CA MET A 68 -8.14 2.22 -13.29
C MET A 68 -9.15 2.51 -14.40
N ASP A 69 -10.40 2.78 -14.03
CA ASP A 69 -11.46 3.12 -14.96
C ASP A 69 -11.82 4.61 -14.85
N PRO A 70 -11.34 5.47 -15.76
CA PRO A 70 -11.57 6.91 -15.69
C PRO A 70 -13.04 7.32 -15.87
N ASN A 71 -13.87 6.42 -16.39
CA ASN A 71 -15.30 6.66 -16.59
C ASN A 71 -16.16 6.33 -15.37
N LYS A 72 -15.57 5.65 -14.35
CA LYS A 72 -16.32 5.28 -13.16
C LYS A 72 -16.61 6.49 -12.28
N PRO A 73 -17.88 6.74 -11.91
CA PRO A 73 -18.24 7.75 -10.93
C PRO A 73 -17.62 7.41 -9.56
N VAL A 74 -16.95 8.36 -8.95
CA VAL A 74 -16.26 8.19 -7.67
C VAL A 74 -16.58 9.31 -6.70
N LEU A 75 -16.49 9.03 -5.39
CA LEU A 75 -16.60 10.01 -4.31
C LEU A 75 -15.24 10.54 -3.86
N SER A 76 -14.17 10.24 -4.59
CA SER A 76 -12.81 10.69 -4.26
C SER A 76 -12.62 12.17 -4.59
N PRO A 77 -11.62 12.84 -3.96
CA PRO A 77 -11.35 14.25 -4.20
C PRO A 77 -10.85 14.56 -5.61
N TRP A 78 -10.29 13.57 -6.31
CA TRP A 78 -9.83 13.71 -7.69
C TRP A 78 -10.43 12.66 -8.61
N LEU A 79 -10.59 13.03 -9.88
CA LEU A 79 -11.06 12.19 -10.99
C LEU A 79 -9.88 11.83 -11.88
N ALA A 80 -9.69 10.54 -12.18
CA ALA A 80 -8.70 10.09 -13.15
C ALA A 80 -9.08 10.57 -14.56
N LYS A 81 -8.11 11.11 -15.31
CA LYS A 81 -8.31 11.61 -16.69
C LYS A 81 -7.76 10.65 -17.74
N GLY A 82 -7.19 9.56 -17.33
CA GLY A 82 -6.64 8.51 -18.18
C GLY A 82 -6.41 7.25 -17.39
N GLU A 83 -5.85 6.24 -18.04
CA GLU A 83 -5.51 4.98 -17.39
C GLU A 83 -4.19 5.09 -16.61
N LEU A 84 -4.08 4.38 -15.48
CA LEU A 84 -2.91 4.39 -14.62
C LEU A 84 -1.61 3.95 -15.32
N SER A 85 -1.73 3.14 -16.37
CA SER A 85 -0.61 2.67 -17.19
C SER A 85 0.04 3.75 -18.09
N SER A 86 -0.55 4.94 -18.14
CA SER A 86 -0.01 6.06 -18.92
C SER A 86 1.33 6.54 -18.35
N GLU A 87 2.26 6.96 -19.20
CA GLU A 87 3.54 7.56 -18.80
C GLU A 87 3.34 8.77 -17.89
N LEU A 88 2.28 9.55 -18.15
CA LEU A 88 1.81 10.65 -17.32
C LEU A 88 0.36 10.42 -16.94
N PHE A 89 0.12 10.03 -15.69
CA PHE A 89 -1.21 9.86 -15.13
C PHE A 89 -1.68 11.17 -14.47
N ILE A 90 -2.80 11.70 -14.97
CA ILE A 90 -3.36 12.98 -14.53
C ILE A 90 -4.68 12.76 -13.81
N MET A 91 -4.86 13.44 -12.69
CA MET A 91 -6.13 13.56 -11.98
C MET A 91 -6.52 15.02 -11.85
N GLU A 92 -7.79 15.32 -12.07
CA GLU A 92 -8.39 16.65 -11.87
C GLU A 92 -9.27 16.67 -10.63
N ARG A 93 -9.39 17.83 -10.02
CA ARG A 93 -10.27 18.06 -8.86
C ARG A 93 -11.71 17.66 -9.19
N ASN A 94 -12.32 16.87 -8.29
CA ASN A 94 -13.72 16.52 -8.39
C ASN A 94 -14.61 17.68 -7.91
N PRO A 95 -15.36 18.35 -8.80
CA PRO A 95 -16.21 19.48 -8.41
C PRO A 95 -17.40 19.07 -7.52
N TYR A 96 -17.67 17.77 -7.41
CA TYR A 96 -18.73 17.20 -6.57
C TYR A 96 -18.20 16.55 -5.29
N PHE A 97 -16.91 16.78 -4.95
CA PHE A 97 -16.38 16.24 -3.71
C PHE A 97 -17.08 16.88 -2.51
N PHE A 98 -17.53 16.06 -1.56
CA PHE A 98 -18.44 16.46 -0.50
C PHE A 98 -17.80 17.22 0.67
N ALA A 99 -16.46 17.15 0.81
CA ALA A 99 -15.78 17.75 1.95
C ALA A 99 -15.50 19.24 1.73
N VAL A 100 -15.69 20.00 2.79
CA VAL A 100 -15.36 21.44 2.87
C VAL A 100 -14.46 21.71 4.07
N ASP A 101 -13.73 22.81 4.04
CA ASP A 101 -12.97 23.30 5.18
C ASP A 101 -13.88 24.03 6.20
N PRO A 102 -13.34 24.46 7.37
CA PRO A 102 -14.10 25.21 8.36
C PRO A 102 -14.71 26.52 7.85
N GLU A 103 -14.13 27.13 6.81
CA GLU A 103 -14.63 28.35 6.16
C GLU A 103 -15.66 28.06 5.05
N GLY A 104 -16.00 26.80 4.80
CA GLY A 104 -16.96 26.37 3.79
C GLY A 104 -16.40 26.28 2.36
N LYS A 105 -15.09 26.38 2.17
CA LYS A 105 -14.46 26.20 0.86
C LYS A 105 -14.34 24.72 0.53
N GLN A 106 -14.70 24.34 -0.69
CA GLN A 106 -14.63 22.96 -1.13
C GLN A 106 -13.20 22.45 -1.26
N LEU A 107 -12.96 21.26 -0.72
CA LEU A 107 -11.72 20.50 -0.90
C LEU A 107 -11.79 19.62 -2.17
N PRO A 108 -10.64 19.22 -2.73
CA PRO A 108 -9.28 19.65 -2.41
C PRO A 108 -8.98 21.04 -2.99
N TYR A 109 -7.97 21.75 -2.45
CA TYR A 109 -7.55 23.06 -2.97
C TYR A 109 -6.72 22.93 -4.27
N ILE A 110 -6.04 21.79 -4.45
CA ILE A 110 -5.22 21.52 -5.64
C ILE A 110 -6.13 21.10 -6.79
N ASP A 111 -6.02 21.75 -7.93
CA ASP A 111 -6.86 21.47 -9.10
C ASP A 111 -6.42 20.27 -9.88
N THR A 112 -5.11 20.01 -9.97
CA THR A 112 -4.54 18.93 -10.78
C THR A 112 -3.43 18.23 -10.01
N VAL A 113 -3.43 16.89 -10.07
CA VAL A 113 -2.34 16.04 -9.57
C VAL A 113 -1.84 15.22 -10.74
N SER A 114 -0.54 15.30 -11.01
CA SER A 114 0.13 14.54 -12.06
C SER A 114 1.14 13.56 -11.46
N HIS A 115 1.09 12.32 -11.92
CA HIS A 115 2.03 11.27 -11.57
C HIS A 115 2.79 10.85 -12.82
N ARG A 116 4.08 11.11 -12.83
CA ARG A 116 4.98 10.66 -13.90
C ARG A 116 5.53 9.28 -13.54
N LEU A 117 5.47 8.34 -14.47
CA LEU A 117 6.05 7.02 -14.31
C LEU A 117 7.58 7.14 -14.34
N PHE A 118 8.26 6.55 -13.37
CA PHE A 118 9.72 6.48 -13.32
C PHE A 118 10.18 5.04 -13.58
N GLU A 119 11.31 4.89 -14.26
CA GLU A 119 11.86 3.58 -14.64
C GLU A 119 12.70 2.94 -13.53
N SER A 120 13.32 3.77 -12.67
CA SER A 120 14.15 3.31 -11.56
C SER A 120 14.15 4.29 -10.39
N ASP A 121 14.55 3.81 -9.21
CA ASP A 121 14.68 4.66 -8.01
C ASP A 121 15.74 5.73 -8.18
N GLU A 122 16.77 5.53 -9.02
CA GLU A 122 17.80 6.53 -9.34
C GLU A 122 17.20 7.71 -10.11
N VAL A 123 16.32 7.44 -11.09
CA VAL A 123 15.60 8.46 -11.84
C VAL A 123 14.67 9.24 -10.91
N LEU A 124 13.95 8.55 -10.03
CA LEU A 124 13.11 9.19 -9.01
C LEU A 124 13.93 10.11 -8.11
N ASN A 125 15.08 9.64 -7.62
CA ASN A 125 15.98 10.42 -6.76
C ASN A 125 16.53 11.65 -7.47
N LEU A 126 16.83 11.54 -8.77
CA LEU A 126 17.28 12.68 -9.58
C LEU A 126 16.17 13.74 -9.71
N TRP A 127 14.95 13.36 -10.05
CA TRP A 127 13.82 14.29 -10.15
C TRP A 127 13.54 14.98 -8.82
N LEU A 128 13.61 14.24 -7.71
CA LEU A 128 13.40 14.78 -6.38
C LEU A 128 14.46 15.83 -6.04
N THR A 129 15.74 15.49 -6.19
CA THR A 129 16.86 16.41 -5.85
C THR A 129 16.94 17.63 -6.80
N ASN A 130 16.35 17.54 -7.98
CA ASN A 130 16.20 18.66 -8.91
C ASN A 130 14.95 19.53 -8.62
N GLY A 131 14.07 19.14 -7.68
CA GLY A 131 12.83 19.87 -7.39
C GLY A 131 11.73 19.67 -8.44
N GLU A 132 11.76 18.55 -9.17
CA GLU A 132 10.76 18.24 -10.18
C GLU A 132 9.52 17.53 -9.58
N ILE A 133 9.54 17.24 -8.27
CA ILE A 133 8.48 16.55 -7.54
C ILE A 133 8.06 17.38 -6.34
N ASP A 134 6.77 17.72 -6.24
CA ASP A 134 6.22 18.48 -5.12
C ASP A 134 6.01 17.61 -3.87
N MET A 135 5.64 16.35 -4.06
CA MET A 135 5.38 15.41 -2.96
C MET A 135 5.69 13.96 -3.34
N GLN A 136 6.47 13.27 -2.50
CA GLN A 136 6.76 11.85 -2.63
C GLN A 136 6.77 11.17 -1.27
N ALA A 137 6.14 10.00 -1.15
CA ALA A 137 6.10 9.22 0.09
C ALA A 137 6.49 7.76 -0.08
N ARG A 138 6.49 7.23 -1.30
CA ARG A 138 6.82 5.83 -1.62
C ARG A 138 8.13 5.76 -2.40
N HIS A 139 8.77 4.59 -2.43
CA HIS A 139 10.05 4.35 -3.14
C HIS A 139 11.21 5.24 -2.65
N LEU A 140 11.11 5.79 -1.45
CA LEU A 140 12.19 6.51 -0.79
C LEU A 140 12.92 5.56 0.15
N SER A 141 14.22 5.40 -0.05
CA SER A 141 15.06 4.57 0.83
C SER A 141 15.69 5.40 1.94
N LEU A 142 15.68 4.86 3.17
CA LEU A 142 16.38 5.49 4.31
C LEU A 142 17.89 5.54 4.08
N ALA A 143 18.46 4.62 3.31
CA ALA A 143 19.86 4.65 2.89
C ALA A 143 20.23 5.93 2.13
N ASN A 144 19.28 6.52 1.41
CA ASN A 144 19.46 7.76 0.64
C ASN A 144 19.10 9.03 1.44
N LEU A 145 18.90 8.94 2.76
CA LEU A 145 18.50 10.09 3.58
C LEU A 145 19.46 11.28 3.46
N ALA A 146 20.77 11.03 3.44
CA ALA A 146 21.77 12.08 3.26
C ALA A 146 21.63 12.81 1.93
N LEU A 147 21.34 12.06 0.84
CA LEU A 147 21.06 12.63 -0.48
C LEU A 147 19.82 13.52 -0.44
N TYR A 148 18.73 13.04 0.15
CA TYR A 148 17.50 13.82 0.25
C TYR A 148 17.70 15.10 1.08
N LYS A 149 18.40 15.01 2.21
CA LYS A 149 18.71 16.16 3.05
C LYS A 149 19.61 17.20 2.37
N SER A 150 20.62 16.77 1.64
CA SER A 150 21.49 17.68 0.90
C SER A 150 20.81 18.39 -0.29
N GLY A 151 19.75 17.78 -0.83
CA GLY A 151 18.97 18.35 -1.95
C GLY A 151 17.86 19.32 -1.53
N GLU A 152 17.55 19.45 -0.23
CA GLU A 152 16.38 20.24 0.26
C GLU A 152 16.39 21.69 -0.22
N GLU A 153 17.51 22.39 -0.11
CA GLU A 153 17.61 23.80 -0.53
C GLU A 153 17.46 23.95 -2.03
N LYS A 154 18.20 23.15 -2.82
CA LYS A 154 18.14 23.19 -4.29
C LYS A 154 16.78 22.79 -4.82
N GLY A 155 16.20 21.73 -4.28
CA GLY A 155 14.93 21.16 -4.72
C GLY A 155 13.69 21.86 -4.16
N GLY A 156 13.84 22.75 -3.17
CA GLY A 156 12.73 23.49 -2.57
C GLY A 156 11.76 22.62 -1.75
N TYR A 157 12.22 21.51 -1.20
CA TYR A 157 11.39 20.56 -0.42
C TYR A 157 11.93 20.36 1.00
N SER A 158 11.22 19.63 1.83
CA SER A 158 11.67 19.19 3.15
C SER A 158 11.47 17.70 3.35
N THR A 159 12.52 16.98 3.79
CA THR A 159 12.46 15.57 4.12
C THR A 159 11.95 15.36 5.54
N ARG A 160 10.88 14.58 5.67
CA ARG A 160 10.28 14.26 6.97
C ARG A 160 10.33 12.75 7.19
N LEU A 161 10.78 12.35 8.37
CA LEU A 161 10.71 10.97 8.82
C LEU A 161 9.41 10.74 9.55
N ALA A 162 8.73 9.65 9.20
CA ALA A 162 7.51 9.22 9.87
C ALA A 162 7.72 7.85 10.51
N ILE A 163 7.15 7.65 11.71
CA ILE A 163 7.15 6.33 12.34
C ILE A 163 6.18 5.44 11.57
N HIS A 164 6.66 4.30 11.13
CA HIS A 164 5.88 3.31 10.40
C HIS A 164 6.00 1.92 11.04
N ALA A 165 4.93 1.14 10.99
CA ALA A 165 4.88 -0.22 11.54
C ALA A 165 5.42 -1.30 10.59
N SER A 166 6.07 -0.91 9.49
CA SER A 166 6.69 -1.86 8.57
C SER A 166 7.95 -2.47 9.17
N HIS A 167 8.14 -3.76 8.92
CA HIS A 167 9.30 -4.51 9.35
C HIS A 167 9.88 -5.23 8.12
N ILE A 168 11.20 -5.35 8.07
CA ILE A 168 11.82 -6.36 7.21
C ILE A 168 11.57 -7.69 7.91
N ALA A 169 10.84 -8.57 7.25
CA ALA A 169 10.46 -9.85 7.82
C ALA A 169 10.65 -10.98 6.82
N MET A 170 11.19 -12.09 7.29
CA MET A 170 11.20 -13.34 6.55
C MET A 170 9.84 -14.01 6.71
N GLN A 171 9.09 -14.12 5.60
CA GLN A 171 7.80 -14.79 5.59
C GLN A 171 7.98 -16.28 5.24
N ILE A 172 7.64 -17.12 6.20
CA ILE A 172 7.79 -18.57 6.07
C ILE A 172 6.48 -19.17 5.57
N ASN A 173 6.56 -20.03 4.55
CA ASN A 173 5.39 -20.73 4.00
C ASN A 173 4.98 -21.92 4.85
N HIS A 174 4.08 -21.69 5.80
CA HIS A 174 3.50 -22.75 6.66
C HIS A 174 2.61 -23.77 5.93
N SER A 175 2.28 -23.53 4.67
CA SER A 175 1.45 -24.41 3.83
C SER A 175 2.25 -24.99 2.66
N CYS A 176 3.57 -25.12 2.81
CA CYS A 176 4.44 -25.66 1.78
C CYS A 176 4.02 -27.07 1.38
N LYS A 177 3.95 -27.34 0.06
CA LYS A 177 3.57 -28.68 -0.47
C LYS A 177 4.68 -29.72 -0.32
N ASN A 178 5.93 -29.31 -0.15
CA ASN A 178 7.03 -30.22 0.15
C ASN A 178 6.93 -30.67 1.60
N PRO A 179 6.81 -31.99 1.90
CA PRO A 179 6.59 -32.49 3.26
C PRO A 179 7.73 -32.13 4.23
N GLN A 180 8.99 -32.20 3.77
CA GLN A 180 10.16 -31.91 4.60
C GLN A 180 10.20 -30.43 4.98
N LEU A 181 9.95 -29.52 4.02
CA LEU A 181 9.87 -28.08 4.29
C LEU A 181 8.65 -27.73 5.12
N TYR A 182 7.53 -28.44 4.94
CA TYR A 182 6.36 -28.25 5.78
C TYR A 182 6.66 -28.55 7.26
N GLU A 183 7.27 -29.68 7.56
CA GLU A 183 7.67 -30.06 8.93
C GLU A 183 8.67 -29.02 9.48
N LEU A 184 9.72 -28.70 8.72
CA LEU A 184 10.74 -27.75 9.11
C LEU A 184 10.16 -26.36 9.46
N PHE A 185 9.35 -25.79 8.57
CA PHE A 185 8.80 -24.44 8.75
C PHE A 185 7.71 -24.39 9.84
N ASN A 186 7.06 -25.50 10.16
CA ASN A 186 6.10 -25.57 11.24
C ASN A 186 6.74 -25.91 12.60
N ASP A 187 8.00 -26.30 12.65
CA ASP A 187 8.73 -26.46 13.91
C ASP A 187 9.05 -25.10 14.52
N LEU A 188 8.62 -24.88 15.75
CA LEU A 188 8.86 -23.64 16.49
C LEU A 188 10.37 -23.40 16.73
N LYS A 189 11.13 -24.44 17.03
CA LYS A 189 12.57 -24.35 17.30
C LYS A 189 13.33 -23.88 16.07
N VAL A 190 12.98 -24.36 14.89
CA VAL A 190 13.58 -23.89 13.63
C VAL A 190 13.31 -22.40 13.41
N ARG A 191 12.10 -21.92 13.66
CA ARG A 191 11.81 -20.49 13.54
C ARG A 191 12.53 -19.64 14.58
N GLN A 192 12.71 -20.14 15.78
CA GLN A 192 13.50 -19.48 16.83
C GLN A 192 14.99 -19.41 16.42
N ALA A 193 15.54 -20.53 15.95
CA ALA A 193 16.90 -20.59 15.43
C ALA A 193 17.12 -19.59 14.28
N MET A 194 16.21 -19.59 13.27
CA MET A 194 16.26 -18.63 12.18
C MET A 194 16.22 -17.16 12.68
N SER A 195 15.48 -16.88 13.75
CA SER A 195 15.46 -15.54 14.34
C SER A 195 16.78 -15.17 15.01
N SER A 196 17.37 -16.10 15.76
CA SER A 196 18.66 -15.88 16.45
C SER A 196 19.85 -15.82 15.48
N ALA A 197 19.73 -16.39 14.29
CA ALA A 197 20.74 -16.30 13.24
C ALA A 197 20.81 -14.92 12.55
N ILE A 198 19.86 -14.02 12.78
CA ILE A 198 19.82 -12.69 12.14
C ILE A 198 20.56 -11.68 12.99
N ASN A 199 21.68 -11.14 12.48
CA ASN A 199 22.38 -10.01 13.09
C ASN A 199 21.62 -8.71 12.81
N ARG A 200 20.66 -8.36 13.66
CA ARG A 200 19.78 -7.20 13.48
C ARG A 200 20.50 -5.86 13.66
N GLU A 201 21.56 -5.82 14.45
CA GLU A 201 22.38 -4.61 14.62
C GLU A 201 23.13 -4.32 13.32
N GLU A 202 23.75 -5.31 12.71
CA GLU A 202 24.45 -5.15 11.43
C GLU A 202 23.47 -4.73 10.31
N VAL A 203 22.28 -5.34 10.25
CA VAL A 203 21.22 -4.91 9.32
C VAL A 203 20.82 -3.46 9.59
N ASN A 204 20.68 -3.06 10.85
CA ASN A 204 20.36 -1.68 11.22
C ASN A 204 21.43 -0.70 10.75
N GLU A 205 22.70 -1.02 10.98
CA GLU A 205 23.81 -0.16 10.54
C GLU A 205 23.90 -0.06 9.01
N LEU A 206 23.85 -1.17 8.31
CA LEU A 206 24.07 -1.20 6.85
C LEU A 206 22.89 -0.63 6.04
N ILE A 207 21.65 -0.85 6.49
CA ILE A 207 20.45 -0.49 5.72
C ILE A 207 19.77 0.76 6.26
N PHE A 208 19.82 0.97 7.57
CA PHE A 208 19.08 2.04 8.24
C PHE A 208 19.96 3.08 8.93
N ASN A 209 21.27 3.07 8.64
CA ASN A 209 22.26 4.01 9.21
C ASN A 209 22.22 4.08 10.75
N GLY A 210 21.97 2.95 11.42
CA GLY A 210 21.86 2.87 12.88
C GLY A 210 20.63 3.57 13.49
N MET A 211 19.70 4.07 12.67
CA MET A 211 18.61 4.92 13.15
C MET A 211 17.43 4.14 13.75
N LEU A 212 17.36 2.85 13.56
CA LEU A 212 16.24 2.04 14.04
C LEU A 212 16.65 1.24 15.28
N LYS A 213 15.66 0.76 16.02
CA LYS A 213 15.86 -0.14 17.13
C LYS A 213 15.48 -1.55 16.70
N PRO A 214 16.41 -2.53 16.73
CA PRO A 214 16.11 -3.92 16.47
C PRO A 214 14.99 -4.45 17.38
N ARG A 215 14.03 -5.12 16.79
CA ARG A 215 12.88 -5.66 17.49
C ARG A 215 12.25 -6.82 16.73
N GLN A 216 11.47 -7.64 17.42
CA GLN A 216 10.62 -8.64 16.78
C GLN A 216 9.40 -7.98 16.16
N TYR A 217 8.79 -8.64 15.17
CA TYR A 217 7.52 -8.19 14.59
C TYR A 217 6.45 -8.10 15.69
N SER A 218 6.04 -6.88 15.98
CA SER A 218 5.04 -6.59 17.01
C SER A 218 4.38 -5.23 16.72
N PRO A 219 3.18 -4.96 17.27
CA PRO A 219 2.59 -3.62 17.22
C PRO A 219 3.54 -2.55 17.78
N LEU A 220 3.40 -1.32 17.33
CA LEU A 220 4.20 -0.20 17.86
C LEU A 220 3.89 0.05 19.34
N PRO A 221 4.84 0.58 20.14
CA PRO A 221 4.64 0.84 21.57
C PRO A 221 3.44 1.74 21.90
N MET A 222 3.01 2.60 20.97
CA MET A 222 1.83 3.45 21.10
C MET A 222 0.51 2.74 20.78
N SER A 223 0.56 1.50 20.28
CA SER A 223 -0.63 0.71 19.97
C SER A 223 -1.22 0.08 21.24
N PRO A 224 -2.56 0.05 21.41
CA PRO A 224 -3.21 -0.69 22.48
C PRO A 224 -2.89 -2.19 22.50
N GLN A 225 -2.45 -2.75 21.38
CA GLN A 225 -2.08 -4.16 21.23
C GLN A 225 -0.59 -4.41 21.48
N TYR A 226 0.17 -3.39 21.88
CA TYR A 226 1.59 -3.54 22.18
C TYR A 226 1.83 -4.51 23.32
N TYR A 227 2.80 -5.39 23.13
CA TYR A 227 3.23 -6.36 24.12
C TYR A 227 4.77 -6.49 24.11
N GLU A 228 5.42 -5.90 25.08
CA GLU A 228 6.87 -5.78 25.16
C GLU A 228 7.59 -7.14 25.10
N LYS A 229 7.04 -8.19 25.73
CA LYS A 229 7.64 -9.52 25.68
C LYS A 229 7.69 -10.08 24.25
N ALA A 230 6.68 -9.79 23.41
CA ALA A 230 6.71 -10.20 22.01
C ALA A 230 7.79 -9.42 21.25
N GLU A 231 7.91 -8.11 21.48
CA GLU A 231 8.92 -7.26 20.85
C GLU A 231 10.36 -7.76 21.12
N LYS A 232 10.62 -8.22 22.33
CA LYS A 232 11.96 -8.67 22.78
C LYS A 232 12.22 -10.16 22.61
N SER A 233 11.28 -10.93 22.03
CA SER A 233 11.44 -12.39 21.92
C SER A 233 12.38 -12.76 20.77
N TRP A 234 13.41 -13.55 21.05
CA TRP A 234 14.32 -14.14 20.05
C TRP A 234 14.96 -13.11 19.09
N ILE A 235 15.31 -11.93 19.61
CA ILE A 235 15.96 -10.87 18.82
C ILE A 235 17.48 -10.86 18.97
N GLU A 236 18.01 -11.51 19.96
CA GLU A 236 19.44 -11.61 20.21
C GLU A 236 20.12 -12.42 19.10
N TYR A 237 21.25 -11.92 18.61
CA TYR A 237 22.06 -12.61 17.63
C TYR A 237 22.92 -13.65 18.34
N ASP A 238 22.64 -14.92 18.10
CA ASP A 238 23.35 -16.06 18.65
C ASP A 238 23.39 -17.20 17.62
N PRO A 239 24.41 -17.20 16.73
CA PRO A 239 24.53 -18.23 15.71
C PRO A 239 24.89 -19.61 16.27
N ASP A 240 25.43 -19.69 17.49
CA ASP A 240 25.79 -20.96 18.13
C ASP A 240 24.54 -21.63 18.73
N LEU A 241 23.53 -20.85 19.10
CA LEU A 241 22.22 -21.34 19.52
C LEU A 241 21.32 -21.71 18.34
N ALA A 242 21.54 -21.08 17.16
CA ALA A 242 20.75 -21.26 15.96
C ALA A 242 21.11 -22.56 15.24
#